data_2fabd75f2ee61045d2c3477479a2038d
#
_entry.id   2fabd75f2ee61045d2c3477479a2038d
#
_cell.length_a   1.000
_cell.length_b   1.000
_cell.length_c   1.000
_cell.angle_alpha   90.00
_cell.angle_beta   90.00
_cell.angle_gamma   90.00
#
_symmetry.space_group_name_H-M   'P 1'
#
loop_
_entity.id
_entity.type
_entity.pdbx_description
1 polymer ?
#
loop_
_entity_poly.entity_id
_entity_poly.type
_entity_poly.pdbx_seq_one_letter_code
_entity_poly.pdbx_strand_id
1 'polypeptide(L)'
;MKLPEAQRAVIAPAKIQDYLLSTSHPVGRFKAPFFARLGYTVADWQRLEQDLLVLAGSGDAEPGKDSPYGQKYEIRGTLNGPSGRSANVLTVWIVRLKGDVPEFVTAFPGETK
;
A
#
# COMPACT_ATOMS: atom_id res chain seq x y z
N MET A 1 -10.51 -11.64 7.21
CA MET A 1 -10.28 -11.01 8.53
C MET A 1 -9.85 -9.58 8.35
N LYS A 2 -9.90 -8.78 9.37
CA LYS A 2 -9.36 -7.42 9.31
C LYS A 2 -7.89 -7.43 9.71
N LEU A 3 -7.13 -6.47 9.18
CA LEU A 3 -5.74 -6.30 9.56
C LEU A 3 -5.66 -5.97 11.07
N PRO A 4 -4.85 -6.71 11.86
CA PRO A 4 -4.73 -6.40 13.28
C PRO A 4 -4.25 -4.97 13.50
N GLU A 5 -4.90 -4.24 14.39
CA GLU A 5 -4.57 -2.84 14.72
C GLU A 5 -4.53 -1.94 13.48
N ALA A 6 -5.45 -2.16 12.53
CA ALA A 6 -5.46 -1.43 11.26
C ALA A 6 -5.57 0.09 11.46
N GLN A 7 -6.29 0.54 12.50
CA GLN A 7 -6.44 1.96 12.79
C GLN A 7 -5.12 2.63 13.20
N ARG A 8 -4.11 1.83 13.54
CA ARG A 8 -2.79 2.32 13.91
C ARG A 8 -1.75 2.08 12.81
N ALA A 9 -2.18 1.57 11.65
CA ALA A 9 -1.28 1.26 10.55
C ALA A 9 -0.47 2.49 10.13
N VAL A 10 0.79 2.28 9.78
CA VAL A 10 1.69 3.37 9.39
C VAL A 10 2.31 3.09 8.03
N ILE A 11 2.58 4.17 7.31
CA ILE A 11 3.29 4.12 6.04
C ILE A 11 4.46 5.09 6.15
N ALA A 12 5.69 4.60 6.01
CA ALA A 12 6.84 5.48 5.98
C ALA A 12 6.74 6.39 4.74
N PRO A 13 6.88 7.71 4.88
CA PRO A 13 6.76 8.62 3.72
C PRO A 13 7.66 8.25 2.56
N ALA A 14 8.86 7.72 2.83
CA ALA A 14 9.78 7.28 1.79
C ALA A 14 9.18 6.17 0.92
N LYS A 15 8.28 5.34 1.46
CA LYS A 15 7.60 4.29 0.68
C LYS A 15 6.68 4.88 -0.38
N ILE A 16 6.18 6.07 -0.15
CA ILE A 16 5.33 6.78 -1.13
C ILE A 16 6.19 7.64 -2.05
N GLN A 17 6.97 8.55 -1.45
CA GLN A 17 7.72 9.56 -2.20
C GLN A 17 8.88 8.98 -2.99
N ASP A 18 9.62 8.08 -2.37
CA ASP A 18 10.89 7.60 -2.93
C ASP A 18 10.78 6.18 -3.49
N TYR A 19 9.58 5.60 -3.52
CA TYR A 19 9.37 4.24 -4.00
C TYR A 19 8.15 4.17 -4.94
N LEU A 20 6.90 4.24 -4.42
CA LEU A 20 5.71 4.04 -5.25
C LEU A 20 5.54 5.12 -6.33
N LEU A 21 5.90 6.35 -6.03
CA LEU A 21 5.75 7.48 -6.96
C LEU A 21 7.08 7.90 -7.58
N SER A 22 8.18 7.21 -7.25
CA SER A 22 9.49 7.56 -7.76
C SER A 22 9.70 7.00 -9.18
N THR A 23 10.18 7.84 -10.08
CA THR A 23 10.55 7.41 -11.44
C THR A 23 11.99 6.93 -11.53
N SER A 24 12.76 7.08 -10.44
CA SER A 24 14.19 6.73 -10.42
C SER A 24 14.53 5.54 -9.52
N HIS A 25 13.62 5.12 -8.65
CA HIS A 25 13.88 3.98 -7.76
C HIS A 25 14.05 2.69 -8.58
N PRO A 26 15.04 1.83 -8.26
CA PRO A 26 15.28 0.61 -9.06
C PRO A 26 14.07 -0.31 -9.23
N VAL A 27 13.18 -0.34 -8.24
CA VAL A 27 11.96 -1.17 -8.29
C VAL A 27 10.72 -0.30 -8.46
N GLY A 28 10.59 0.77 -7.65
CA GLY A 28 9.40 1.63 -7.65
C GLY A 28 9.12 2.26 -9.00
N ARG A 29 10.15 2.53 -9.82
CA ARG A 29 9.96 3.13 -11.13
C ARG A 29 9.05 2.33 -12.05
N PHE A 30 8.90 1.02 -11.80
CA PHE A 30 7.98 0.18 -12.57
C PHE A 30 6.55 0.29 -12.08
N LYS A 31 6.34 0.82 -10.87
CA LYS A 31 5.03 1.01 -10.27
C LYS A 31 4.50 2.43 -10.45
N ALA A 32 5.42 3.40 -10.57
CA ALA A 32 5.05 4.80 -10.64
C ALA A 32 4.05 5.12 -11.78
N PRO A 33 4.20 4.58 -13.00
CA PRO A 33 3.22 4.87 -14.06
C PRO A 33 1.81 4.41 -13.71
N PHE A 34 1.67 3.29 -12.99
CA PHE A 34 0.35 2.81 -12.57
C PHE A 34 -0.33 3.82 -11.65
N PHE A 35 0.39 4.30 -10.63
CA PHE A 35 -0.18 5.26 -9.69
C PHE A 35 -0.37 6.64 -10.33
N ALA A 36 0.51 7.03 -11.25
CA ALA A 36 0.38 8.29 -11.96
C ALA A 36 -0.89 8.34 -12.82
N ARG A 37 -1.27 7.22 -13.44
CA ARG A 37 -2.51 7.15 -14.22
C ARG A 37 -3.75 7.35 -13.37
N LEU A 38 -3.67 7.00 -12.08
CA LEU A 38 -4.76 7.24 -11.13
C LEU A 38 -4.80 8.70 -10.67
N GLY A 39 -3.77 9.48 -11.00
CA GLY A 39 -3.71 10.89 -10.63
C GLY A 39 -2.87 11.21 -9.41
N TYR A 40 -2.18 10.21 -8.85
CA TYR A 40 -1.32 10.45 -7.70
C TYR A 40 -0.01 11.10 -8.14
N THR A 41 0.45 12.10 -7.39
CA THR A 41 1.67 12.84 -7.69
C THR A 41 2.56 12.89 -6.46
N VAL A 42 3.87 13.08 -6.68
CA VAL A 42 4.82 13.24 -5.57
C VAL A 42 4.47 14.50 -4.76
N ALA A 43 4.04 15.57 -5.44
CA ALA A 43 3.68 16.82 -4.76
C ALA A 43 2.51 16.64 -3.79
N ASP A 44 1.59 15.72 -4.10
CA ASP A 44 0.42 15.43 -3.27
C ASP A 44 0.44 13.98 -2.80
N TRP A 45 1.59 13.54 -2.32
CA TRP A 45 1.82 12.15 -1.93
C TRP A 45 0.92 11.71 -0.76
N GLN A 46 0.52 12.66 0.09
CA GLN A 46 -0.35 12.36 1.24
C GLN A 46 -1.70 11.80 0.80
N ARG A 47 -2.17 12.14 -0.39
CA ARG A 47 -3.43 11.60 -0.90
C ARG A 47 -3.34 10.09 -1.08
N LEU A 48 -2.23 9.60 -1.64
CA LEU A 48 -2.01 8.16 -1.79
C LEU A 48 -1.87 7.49 -0.42
N GLU A 49 -1.14 8.11 0.49
CA GLU A 49 -1.00 7.61 1.85
C GLU A 49 -2.37 7.41 2.50
N GLN A 50 -3.21 8.44 2.45
CA GLN A 50 -4.54 8.36 3.05
C GLN A 50 -5.40 7.27 2.41
N ASP A 51 -5.37 7.17 1.09
CA ASP A 51 -6.18 6.18 0.38
C ASP A 51 -5.73 4.76 0.70
N LEU A 52 -4.42 4.53 0.86
CA LEU A 52 -3.90 3.22 1.27
C LEU A 52 -4.28 2.90 2.72
N LEU A 53 -4.25 3.89 3.61
CA LEU A 53 -4.66 3.68 5.01
C LEU A 53 -6.14 3.36 5.13
N VAL A 54 -6.99 4.02 4.37
CA VAL A 54 -8.43 3.70 4.33
C VAL A 54 -8.63 2.27 3.86
N LEU A 55 -7.90 1.87 2.83
CA LEU A 55 -7.99 0.50 2.31
C LEU A 55 -7.54 -0.51 3.37
N ALA A 56 -6.48 -0.21 4.10
CA ALA A 56 -5.98 -1.08 5.18
C ALA A 56 -7.03 -1.28 6.27
N GLY A 57 -7.80 -0.24 6.58
CA GLY A 57 -8.81 -0.30 7.64
C GLY A 57 -10.12 -0.96 7.21
N SER A 58 -10.43 -0.95 5.92
CA SER A 58 -11.72 -1.42 5.41
C SER A 58 -11.65 -2.74 4.65
N GLY A 59 -10.46 -3.11 4.13
CA GLY A 59 -10.33 -4.30 3.32
C GLY A 59 -10.21 -5.58 4.14
N ASP A 60 -10.41 -6.72 3.48
CA ASP A 60 -10.15 -8.02 4.09
C ASP A 60 -8.66 -8.34 3.97
N ALA A 61 -8.06 -8.72 5.09
CA ALA A 61 -6.66 -9.09 5.15
C ALA A 61 -6.52 -10.61 5.13
N GLU A 62 -5.54 -11.10 4.37
CA GLU A 62 -5.19 -12.50 4.34
C GLU A 62 -3.77 -12.66 4.87
N PRO A 63 -3.55 -13.57 5.85
CA PRO A 63 -2.19 -13.82 6.31
C PRO A 63 -1.33 -14.37 5.18
N GLY A 64 -0.16 -13.78 4.98
CA GLY A 64 0.83 -14.29 4.06
C GLY A 64 1.80 -15.22 4.78
N LYS A 65 2.97 -15.43 4.18
CA LYS A 65 3.99 -16.26 4.79
C LYS A 65 4.57 -15.59 6.03
N ASP A 66 4.83 -16.39 7.04
CA ASP A 66 5.63 -15.94 8.19
C ASP A 66 7.05 -15.65 7.73
N SER A 67 7.68 -14.71 8.38
CA SER A 67 9.08 -14.42 8.18
C SER A 67 9.77 -14.24 9.51
N PRO A 68 11.12 -14.29 9.56
CA PRO A 68 11.84 -13.98 10.79
C PRO A 68 11.57 -12.58 11.33
N TYR A 69 11.02 -11.69 10.49
CA TYR A 69 10.77 -10.30 10.84
C TYR A 69 9.35 -10.07 11.35
N GLY A 70 8.42 -10.97 11.08
CA GLY A 70 7.05 -10.84 11.51
C GLY A 70 6.06 -11.53 10.57
N GLN A 71 4.77 -11.29 10.80
CA GLN A 71 3.68 -11.82 10.00
C GLN A 71 3.29 -10.80 8.93
N LYS A 72 3.31 -11.22 7.67
CA LYS A 72 2.82 -10.39 6.57
C LYS A 72 1.35 -10.63 6.34
N TYR A 73 0.68 -9.60 5.84
CA TYR A 73 -0.73 -9.64 5.47
C TYR A 73 -0.91 -9.01 4.09
N GLU A 74 -1.82 -9.56 3.31
CA GLU A 74 -2.19 -9.03 2.01
C GLU A 74 -3.61 -8.49 2.05
N ILE A 75 -3.82 -7.30 1.52
CA ILE A 75 -5.15 -6.70 1.40
C ILE A 75 -5.35 -6.29 -0.04
N ARG A 76 -6.39 -6.84 -0.67
CA ARG A 76 -6.81 -6.46 -2.02
C ARG A 76 -7.93 -5.43 -1.91
N GLY A 77 -7.92 -4.45 -2.77
CA GLY A 77 -8.96 -3.45 -2.78
C GLY A 77 -8.88 -2.57 -4.01
N THR A 78 -9.74 -1.56 -4.04
CA THR A 78 -9.81 -0.62 -5.15
C THR A 78 -9.36 0.74 -4.67
N LEU A 79 -8.43 1.35 -5.42
CA LEU A 79 -8.08 2.76 -5.23
C LEU A 79 -8.88 3.60 -6.21
N ASN A 80 -9.51 4.66 -5.69
CA ASN A 80 -10.20 5.65 -6.49
C ASN A 80 -9.32 6.89 -6.52
N GLY A 81 -8.55 7.04 -7.60
CA GLY A 81 -7.54 8.07 -7.69
C GLY A 81 -8.08 9.46 -7.94
N PRO A 82 -7.26 10.51 -7.72
CA PRO A 82 -7.69 11.90 -7.93
C PRO A 82 -8.09 12.22 -9.36
N SER A 83 -7.63 11.45 -10.35
CA SER A 83 -8.00 11.66 -11.74
C SER A 83 -9.41 11.19 -12.08
N GLY A 84 -10.11 10.56 -11.15
CA GLY A 84 -11.40 9.93 -11.40
C GLY A 84 -11.31 8.49 -11.88
N ARG A 85 -10.08 7.97 -12.07
CA ARG A 85 -9.87 6.58 -12.47
C ARG A 85 -9.74 5.70 -11.25
N SER A 86 -10.19 4.46 -11.38
CA SER A 86 -10.09 3.47 -10.31
C SER A 86 -9.31 2.26 -10.81
N ALA A 87 -8.64 1.58 -9.88
CA ALA A 87 -7.93 0.35 -10.21
C ALA A 87 -7.82 -0.54 -8.99
N ASN A 88 -7.77 -1.84 -9.23
CA ASN A 88 -7.55 -2.80 -8.17
C ASN A 88 -6.08 -2.84 -7.80
N VAL A 89 -5.81 -2.99 -6.52
CA VAL A 89 -4.45 -3.08 -5.98
C VAL A 89 -4.35 -4.21 -4.98
N LEU A 90 -3.16 -4.76 -4.87
CA LEU A 90 -2.78 -5.67 -3.79
C LEU A 90 -1.79 -4.93 -2.91
N THR A 91 -2.11 -4.77 -1.63
CA THR A 91 -1.21 -4.12 -0.67
C THR A 91 -0.66 -5.15 0.28
N VAL A 92 0.58 -4.95 0.72
CA VAL A 92 1.27 -5.86 1.64
C VAL A 92 1.68 -5.08 2.88
N TRP A 93 1.38 -5.63 4.03
CA TRP A 93 1.63 -5.05 5.35
C TRP A 93 2.37 -6.06 6.21
N ILE A 94 3.16 -5.59 7.17
CA ILE A 94 3.86 -6.48 8.10
C ILE A 94 3.59 -6.03 9.53
N VAL A 95 3.32 -7.01 10.41
CA VAL A 95 3.30 -6.81 11.86
C VAL A 95 4.54 -7.49 12.39
N ARG A 96 5.49 -6.69 12.88
CA ARG A 96 6.80 -7.22 13.30
C ARG A 96 6.66 -8.00 14.59
N LEU A 97 7.63 -8.91 14.85
CA LEU A 97 7.58 -9.82 16.00
C LEU A 97 7.45 -9.10 17.33
N LYS A 98 8.10 -7.95 17.49
CA LYS A 98 8.05 -7.18 18.73
C LYS A 98 7.16 -5.93 18.59
N GLY A 99 6.40 -5.84 17.52
CA GLY A 99 5.50 -4.73 17.27
C GLY A 99 4.07 -5.21 17.24
N ASP A 100 3.16 -4.28 17.35
CA ASP A 100 1.73 -4.57 17.23
C ASP A 100 1.07 -3.71 16.16
N VAL A 101 1.82 -2.81 15.54
CA VAL A 101 1.32 -1.86 14.55
C VAL A 101 1.70 -2.32 13.15
N PRO A 102 0.73 -2.47 12.22
CA PRO A 102 1.06 -2.84 10.85
C PRO A 102 1.85 -1.74 10.14
N GLU A 103 2.86 -2.14 9.41
CA GLU A 103 3.67 -1.24 8.59
C GLU A 103 3.51 -1.59 7.13
N PHE A 104 3.35 -0.58 6.30
CA PHE A 104 3.22 -0.78 4.86
C PHE A 104 4.54 -1.29 4.27
N VAL A 105 4.45 -2.33 3.44
CA VAL A 105 5.61 -2.91 2.75
C VAL A 105 5.62 -2.46 1.30
N THR A 106 4.56 -2.77 0.56
CA THR A 106 4.48 -2.44 -0.86
C THR A 106 3.05 -2.55 -1.37
N ALA A 107 2.84 -2.11 -2.61
CA ALA A 107 1.58 -2.28 -3.31
C ALA A 107 1.87 -2.64 -4.77
N PHE A 108 0.99 -3.45 -5.34
CA PHE A 108 1.08 -3.90 -6.72
C PHE A 108 -0.23 -3.59 -7.43
N PRO A 109 -0.21 -3.40 -8.77
CA PRO A 109 -1.45 -3.43 -9.53
C PRO A 109 -2.14 -4.76 -9.29
N GLY A 110 -3.43 -4.72 -8.94
CA GLY A 110 -4.22 -5.93 -8.74
C GLY A 110 -4.60 -6.56 -10.06
N GLU A 111 -4.93 -7.86 -10.00
CA GLU A 111 -5.43 -8.54 -11.19
C GLU A 111 -6.82 -8.05 -11.52
N THR A 112 -7.03 -7.81 -12.80
CA THR A 112 -8.38 -7.54 -13.32
C THR A 112 -8.90 -8.82 -13.95
N LYS A 113 -10.10 -9.19 -13.57
CA LYS A 113 -10.78 -10.30 -14.19
C LYS A 113 -12.04 -9.84 -14.86
#